data_f499cb26856a714e6ababed9c032c594
#
_entry.id   f499cb26856a714e6ababed9c032c594
#
_cell.length_a   1.000
_cell.length_b   1.000
_cell.length_c   1.000
_cell.angle_alpha   90.00
_cell.angle_beta   90.00
_cell.angle_gamma   90.00
#
_symmetry.space_group_name_H-M   'P 1'
#
loop_
_entity.id
_entity.type
_entity.pdbx_description
1 polymer ?
#
loop_
_entity_poly.entity_id
_entity_poly.type
_entity_poly.pdbx_seq_one_letter_code
_entity_poly.pdbx_strand_id
1 'polypeptide(L)'
;LFEHLKNEMSNDRTKHKILPPSKFGLIQITRQRVRPEMKIKTKEPNPNEANEVEAPIIILEKINAELDKISKHKRYKKEKIFLHTHPFIAAYLNQGIPSIRMKWFLKYNKWIHIIPRDAFFYLEFRFLDNNKKFIKIK
;
A
#
# COMPACT_ATOMS: atom_id res chain seq x y z
N LEU A 1 -43.00 -10.14 -12.52
CA LEU A 1 -41.66 -9.60 -12.22
C LEU A 1 -40.77 -10.68 -11.58
N PHE A 2 -41.17 -11.33 -10.49
CA PHE A 2 -40.37 -12.34 -9.80
C PHE A 2 -40.06 -13.56 -10.67
N GLU A 3 -41.07 -14.13 -11.37
CA GLU A 3 -40.88 -15.24 -12.30
C GLU A 3 -39.99 -14.86 -13.47
N HIS A 4 -40.11 -13.63 -14.00
CA HIS A 4 -39.25 -13.15 -15.07
C HIS A 4 -37.79 -13.05 -14.61
N LEU A 5 -37.55 -12.49 -13.42
CA LEU A 5 -36.21 -12.43 -12.82
C LEU A 5 -35.61 -13.84 -12.63
N LYS A 6 -36.40 -14.79 -12.18
CA LYS A 6 -35.97 -16.17 -11.99
C LYS A 6 -35.58 -16.85 -13.31
N ASN A 7 -36.36 -16.59 -14.38
CA ASN A 7 -36.06 -17.11 -15.70
C ASN A 7 -34.78 -16.49 -16.28
N GLU A 8 -34.60 -15.18 -16.18
CA GLU A 8 -33.40 -14.51 -16.63
C GLU A 8 -32.15 -15.00 -15.89
N MET A 9 -32.26 -15.20 -14.59
CA MET A 9 -31.16 -15.71 -13.76
C MET A 9 -30.87 -17.20 -13.97
N SER A 10 -31.75 -17.97 -14.62
CA SER A 10 -31.53 -19.40 -14.90
C SER A 10 -30.30 -19.63 -15.79
N ASN A 11 -29.93 -18.65 -16.60
CA ASN A 11 -28.74 -18.69 -17.49
C ASN A 11 -27.43 -18.32 -16.75
N ASP A 12 -27.49 -17.94 -15.48
CA ASP A 12 -26.28 -17.62 -14.71
C ASP A 12 -25.51 -18.90 -14.38
N ARG A 13 -24.27 -18.98 -14.84
CA ARG A 13 -23.35 -20.11 -14.58
C ARG A 13 -22.98 -20.27 -13.10
N THR A 14 -23.23 -19.25 -12.31
CA THR A 14 -22.89 -19.24 -10.87
C THR A 14 -24.07 -19.71 -10.05
N LYS A 15 -23.84 -20.65 -9.14
CA LYS A 15 -24.89 -21.08 -8.22
C LYS A 15 -25.45 -19.90 -7.46
N HIS A 16 -26.76 -19.74 -7.53
CA HIS A 16 -27.49 -18.65 -6.89
C HIS A 16 -28.81 -19.16 -6.29
N LYS A 17 -29.36 -18.38 -5.39
CA LYS A 17 -30.68 -18.62 -4.81
C LYS A 17 -31.44 -17.30 -4.77
N ILE A 18 -32.65 -17.28 -5.31
CA ILE A 18 -33.54 -16.12 -5.32
C ILE A 18 -34.66 -16.43 -4.35
N LEU A 19 -34.86 -15.59 -3.35
CA LEU A 19 -35.99 -15.72 -2.41
C LEU A 19 -37.18 -14.93 -2.91
N PRO A 20 -38.41 -15.35 -2.62
CA PRO A 20 -39.62 -14.64 -2.97
C PRO A 20 -39.62 -13.23 -2.36
N PRO A 21 -40.38 -12.27 -2.97
CA PRO A 21 -40.42 -10.91 -2.45
C PRO A 21 -40.91 -10.88 -0.99
N SER A 22 -40.25 -10.10 -0.18
CA SER A 22 -40.66 -9.81 1.18
C SER A 22 -41.96 -8.97 1.18
N LYS A 23 -42.58 -8.83 2.35
CA LYS A 23 -43.76 -7.94 2.55
C LYS A 23 -43.45 -6.46 2.20
N PHE A 24 -42.19 -6.09 2.14
CA PHE A 24 -41.71 -4.74 1.76
C PHE A 24 -41.32 -4.62 0.28
N GLY A 25 -41.60 -5.64 -0.54
CA GLY A 25 -41.27 -5.66 -1.95
C GLY A 25 -39.79 -5.89 -2.27
N LEU A 26 -38.99 -6.33 -1.28
CA LEU A 26 -37.58 -6.61 -1.47
C LEU A 26 -37.34 -8.03 -1.93
N ILE A 27 -36.51 -8.23 -2.96
CA ILE A 27 -36.06 -9.56 -3.43
C ILE A 27 -34.64 -9.76 -2.98
N GLN A 28 -34.39 -10.89 -2.30
CA GLN A 28 -33.05 -11.27 -1.87
C GLN A 28 -32.45 -12.30 -2.84
N ILE A 29 -31.27 -11.99 -3.37
CA ILE A 29 -30.51 -12.87 -4.24
C ILE A 29 -29.19 -13.22 -3.53
N THR A 30 -28.95 -14.52 -3.33
CA THR A 30 -27.66 -15.01 -2.86
C THR A 30 -26.93 -15.66 -4.02
N ARG A 31 -25.66 -15.37 -4.19
CA ARG A 31 -24.82 -15.86 -5.27
C ARG A 31 -23.54 -16.44 -4.70
N GLN A 32 -23.13 -17.60 -5.20
CA GLN A 32 -21.87 -18.19 -4.77
C GLN A 32 -20.71 -17.33 -5.23
N ARG A 33 -19.74 -17.10 -4.34
CA ARG A 33 -18.51 -16.40 -4.67
C ARG A 33 -17.63 -17.33 -5.54
N VAL A 34 -17.32 -16.88 -6.75
CA VAL A 34 -16.47 -17.64 -7.70
C VAL A 34 -14.98 -17.36 -7.47
N ARG A 35 -14.67 -16.16 -6.97
CA ARG A 35 -13.28 -15.77 -6.65
C ARG A 35 -13.07 -15.78 -5.14
N PRO A 36 -11.92 -16.25 -4.68
CA PRO A 36 -11.58 -16.15 -3.26
C PRO A 36 -11.58 -14.69 -2.80
N GLU A 37 -11.73 -14.51 -1.51
CA GLU A 37 -11.56 -13.20 -0.88
C GLU A 37 -10.22 -12.58 -1.23
N MET A 38 -10.22 -11.30 -1.59
CA MET A 38 -8.97 -10.58 -1.77
C MET A 38 -8.37 -10.34 -0.38
N LYS A 39 -7.35 -11.13 -0.04
CA LYS A 39 -6.58 -10.95 1.19
C LYS A 39 -5.35 -10.11 0.86
N ILE A 40 -5.20 -8.99 1.54
CA ILE A 40 -3.95 -8.21 1.49
C ILE A 40 -2.92 -9.01 2.30
N LYS A 41 -1.92 -9.53 1.62
CA LYS A 41 -0.79 -10.17 2.29
C LYS A 41 0.12 -9.07 2.85
N THR A 42 0.22 -9.00 4.16
CA THR A 42 1.12 -8.08 4.87
C THR A 42 2.50 -8.67 5.07
N LYS A 43 2.67 -9.95 4.78
CA LYS A 43 3.93 -10.68 4.88
C LYS A 43 4.19 -11.47 3.61
N GLU A 44 5.44 -11.56 3.24
CA GLU A 44 5.93 -12.32 2.09
C GLU A 44 7.00 -13.31 2.53
N PRO A 45 7.16 -14.46 1.84
CA PRO A 45 8.23 -15.38 2.15
C PRO A 45 9.59 -14.71 1.90
N ASN A 46 10.50 -14.83 2.86
CA ASN A 46 11.87 -14.35 2.69
C ASN A 46 12.66 -15.37 1.84
N PRO A 47 13.20 -15.00 0.68
CA PRO A 47 13.93 -15.92 -0.18
C PRO A 47 15.24 -16.44 0.44
N ASN A 48 15.78 -15.75 1.46
CA ASN A 48 17.05 -16.09 2.12
C ASN A 48 16.89 -16.78 3.48
N GLU A 49 15.68 -16.79 4.03
CA GLU A 49 15.39 -17.33 5.37
C GLU A 49 14.03 -18.04 5.35
N ALA A 50 13.85 -19.02 6.23
CA ALA A 50 12.58 -19.76 6.36
C ALA A 50 11.41 -18.92 6.92
N ASN A 51 11.66 -17.65 7.29
CA ASN A 51 10.68 -16.76 7.89
C ASN A 51 10.04 -15.81 6.87
N GLU A 52 8.81 -15.42 7.11
CA GLU A 52 8.11 -14.40 6.34
C GLU A 52 8.62 -13.00 6.69
N VAL A 53 8.71 -12.12 5.68
CA VAL A 53 9.02 -10.70 5.84
C VAL A 53 7.80 -9.82 5.59
N GLU A 54 7.80 -8.64 6.18
CA GLU A 54 6.75 -7.64 5.91
C GLU A 54 6.77 -7.22 4.44
N ALA A 55 5.59 -7.08 3.83
CA ALA A 55 5.47 -6.64 2.45
C ALA A 55 5.99 -5.20 2.27
N PRO A 56 6.52 -4.83 1.08
CA PRO A 56 7.04 -3.48 0.81
C PRO A 56 6.06 -2.35 1.09
N ILE A 57 4.75 -2.62 1.01
CA ILE A 57 3.72 -1.62 1.32
C ILE A 57 3.78 -1.12 2.75
N ILE A 58 4.15 -1.99 3.70
CA ILE A 58 4.24 -1.64 5.12
C ILE A 58 5.42 -0.68 5.37
N ILE A 59 6.56 -0.91 4.70
CA ILE A 59 7.69 0.01 4.81
C ILE A 59 7.35 1.38 4.23
N LEU A 60 6.55 1.43 3.14
CA LEU A 60 6.08 2.69 2.58
C LEU A 60 5.22 3.48 3.57
N GLU A 61 4.34 2.80 4.30
CA GLU A 61 3.52 3.45 5.33
C GLU A 61 4.40 4.01 6.45
N LYS A 62 5.40 3.25 6.92
CA LYS A 62 6.38 3.69 7.93
C LYS A 62 7.18 4.91 7.42
N ILE A 63 7.68 4.86 6.19
CA ILE A 63 8.41 5.97 5.55
C ILE A 63 7.51 7.21 5.44
N ASN A 64 6.26 7.05 4.99
CA ASN A 64 5.31 8.16 4.87
C ASN A 64 5.01 8.79 6.24
N ALA A 65 4.78 7.98 7.27
CA ALA A 65 4.50 8.47 8.62
C ALA A 65 5.67 9.29 9.20
N GLU A 66 6.91 8.82 9.00
CA GLU A 66 8.09 9.60 9.42
C GLU A 66 8.28 10.86 8.58
N LEU A 67 8.04 10.79 7.27
CA LEU A 67 8.13 11.95 6.38
C LEU A 67 7.11 13.03 6.75
N ASP A 68 5.90 12.65 7.11
CA ASP A 68 4.87 13.57 7.60
C ASP A 68 5.31 14.30 8.88
N LYS A 69 5.97 13.60 9.81
CA LYS A 69 6.54 14.20 11.02
C LYS A 69 7.68 15.17 10.68
N ILE A 70 8.63 14.75 9.82
CA ILE A 70 9.78 15.55 9.40
C ILE A 70 9.32 16.83 8.68
N SER A 71 8.31 16.73 7.80
CA SER A 71 7.81 17.87 7.02
C SER A 71 7.13 18.93 7.89
N LYS A 72 6.48 18.51 8.99
CA LYS A 72 5.84 19.42 9.97
C LYS A 72 6.86 20.10 10.89
N HIS A 73 8.04 19.55 11.03
CA HIS A 73 9.05 20.07 11.95
C HIS A 73 9.76 21.28 11.36
N LYS A 74 9.69 22.45 12.06
CA LYS A 74 10.23 23.75 11.58
C LYS A 74 11.71 23.69 11.18
N ARG A 75 12.53 22.93 11.92
CA ARG A 75 13.98 22.77 11.67
C ARG A 75 14.27 22.25 10.29
N TYR A 76 13.54 21.22 9.84
CA TYR A 76 13.82 20.52 8.58
C TYR A 76 13.11 21.15 7.38
N LYS A 77 12.34 22.23 7.56
CA LYS A 77 11.54 22.84 6.49
C LYS A 77 12.38 23.32 5.29
N LYS A 78 13.61 23.81 5.53
CA LYS A 78 14.53 24.31 4.50
C LYS A 78 15.70 23.36 4.19
N GLU A 79 15.88 22.27 4.92
CA GLU A 79 16.99 21.35 4.77
C GLU A 79 16.71 20.30 3.68
N LYS A 80 17.77 19.84 3.01
CA LYS A 80 17.69 18.67 2.13
C LYS A 80 17.55 17.42 2.97
N ILE A 81 16.66 16.53 2.56
CA ILE A 81 16.41 15.28 3.25
C ILE A 81 16.91 14.13 2.38
N PHE A 82 17.67 13.24 2.98
CA PHE A 82 18.20 12.04 2.36
C PHE A 82 17.53 10.83 2.99
N LEU A 83 16.97 9.96 2.15
CA LEU A 83 16.43 8.67 2.55
C LEU A 83 17.42 7.58 2.13
N HIS A 84 18.06 6.96 3.10
CA HIS A 84 18.88 5.78 2.90
C HIS A 84 18.01 4.55 3.07
N THR A 85 18.05 3.63 2.12
CA THR A 85 17.26 2.40 2.16
C THR A 85 17.89 1.32 1.28
N HIS A 86 17.42 0.08 1.42
CA HIS A 86 17.87 -1.02 0.57
C HIS A 86 17.63 -0.73 -0.92
N PRO A 87 18.52 -1.15 -1.85
CA PRO A 87 18.41 -0.86 -3.28
C PRO A 87 17.08 -1.25 -3.91
N PHE A 88 16.49 -2.37 -3.51
CA PHE A 88 15.19 -2.80 -3.98
C PHE A 88 14.10 -1.79 -3.65
N ILE A 89 14.05 -1.30 -2.42
CA ILE A 89 13.08 -0.26 -2.00
C ILE A 89 13.35 1.05 -2.72
N ALA A 90 14.63 1.44 -2.89
CA ALA A 90 14.99 2.64 -3.65
C ALA A 90 14.51 2.57 -5.10
N ALA A 91 14.66 1.42 -5.77
CA ALA A 91 14.14 1.18 -7.11
C ALA A 91 12.61 1.28 -7.15
N TYR A 92 11.93 0.64 -6.21
CA TYR A 92 10.47 0.68 -6.09
C TYR A 92 9.93 2.11 -5.90
N LEU A 93 10.58 2.93 -5.07
CA LEU A 93 10.20 4.32 -4.83
C LEU A 93 10.36 5.22 -6.06
N ASN A 94 11.29 4.89 -6.95
CA ASN A 94 11.54 5.62 -8.20
C ASN A 94 10.75 5.08 -9.40
N GLN A 95 10.11 3.92 -9.27
CA GLN A 95 9.38 3.27 -10.34
C GLN A 95 8.05 3.98 -10.66
N GLY A 96 7.67 3.96 -11.93
CA GLY A 96 6.38 4.46 -12.42
C GLY A 96 6.32 5.98 -12.66
N ILE A 97 5.26 6.41 -13.36
CA ILE A 97 4.98 7.82 -13.65
C ILE A 97 3.51 8.08 -13.27
N PRO A 98 3.22 8.89 -12.23
CA PRO A 98 4.17 9.52 -11.31
C PRO A 98 4.77 8.55 -10.30
N SER A 99 6.08 8.63 -10.08
CA SER A 99 6.74 7.83 -9.06
C SER A 99 6.32 8.25 -7.64
N ILE A 100 6.55 7.39 -6.65
CA ILE A 100 6.25 7.70 -5.24
C ILE A 100 7.04 8.94 -4.81
N ARG A 101 8.28 9.07 -5.26
CA ARG A 101 9.13 10.25 -5.04
C ARG A 101 8.50 11.54 -5.59
N MET A 102 7.87 11.49 -6.79
CA MET A 102 7.16 12.64 -7.35
C MET A 102 5.91 12.99 -6.54
N LYS A 103 5.16 11.98 -6.06
CA LYS A 103 4.01 12.19 -5.19
C LYS A 103 4.42 12.89 -3.89
N TRP A 104 5.56 12.51 -3.31
CA TRP A 104 6.12 13.20 -2.14
C TRP A 104 6.49 14.64 -2.43
N PHE A 105 7.12 14.91 -3.57
CA PHE A 105 7.43 16.28 -3.97
C PHE A 105 6.17 17.13 -4.07
N LEU A 106 5.11 16.64 -4.70
CA LEU A 106 3.83 17.35 -4.82
C LEU A 106 3.17 17.56 -3.44
N LYS A 107 3.23 16.55 -2.56
CA LYS A 107 2.60 16.62 -1.21
C LYS A 107 3.35 17.53 -0.25
N TYR A 108 4.67 17.45 -0.21
CA TYR A 108 5.49 18.13 0.80
C TYR A 108 6.24 19.36 0.26
N ASN A 109 6.14 19.62 -1.04
CA ASN A 109 6.92 20.64 -1.76
C ASN A 109 8.43 20.53 -1.47
N LYS A 110 8.92 19.28 -1.37
CA LYS A 110 10.29 18.96 -1.01
C LYS A 110 10.79 17.75 -1.76
N TRP A 111 11.96 17.88 -2.39
CA TRP A 111 12.61 16.77 -3.08
C TRP A 111 13.39 15.90 -2.12
N ILE A 112 12.99 14.62 -2.00
CA ILE A 112 13.66 13.65 -1.17
C ILE A 112 14.74 12.94 -1.99
N HIS A 113 15.98 12.97 -1.50
CA HIS A 113 17.10 12.29 -2.12
C HIS A 113 17.17 10.85 -1.65
N ILE A 114 16.83 9.89 -2.52
CA ILE A 114 16.87 8.46 -2.21
C ILE A 114 18.26 7.94 -2.52
N ILE A 115 18.93 7.36 -1.53
CA ILE A 115 20.28 6.81 -1.63
C ILE A 115 20.21 5.31 -1.29
N PRO A 116 20.45 4.43 -2.28
CA PRO A 116 20.51 3.01 -2.03
C PRO A 116 21.73 2.65 -1.18
N ARG A 117 21.56 1.69 -0.26
CA ARG A 117 22.62 1.16 0.62
C ARG A 117 22.53 -0.35 0.68
N ASP A 118 23.49 -1.05 0.11
CA ASP A 118 23.55 -2.52 0.09
C ASP A 118 23.73 -3.14 1.49
N ALA A 119 24.31 -2.37 2.42
CA ALA A 119 24.50 -2.79 3.80
C ALA A 119 23.21 -2.75 4.65
N PHE A 120 22.11 -2.24 4.10
CA PHE A 120 20.83 -2.19 4.81
C PHE A 120 20.06 -3.49 4.64
N PHE A 121 19.37 -3.93 5.71
CA PHE A 121 18.39 -4.99 5.58
C PHE A 121 17.24 -4.56 4.67
N TYR A 122 16.55 -5.54 4.10
CA TYR A 122 15.51 -5.34 3.08
C TYR A 122 14.46 -4.27 3.43
N LEU A 123 14.06 -4.20 4.70
CA LEU A 123 13.06 -3.24 5.18
C LEU A 123 13.66 -2.12 6.05
N GLU A 124 14.97 -1.96 6.04
CA GLU A 124 15.64 -0.91 6.79
C GLU A 124 15.63 0.39 5.99
N PHE A 125 15.32 1.49 6.68
CA PHE A 125 15.46 2.83 6.13
C PHE A 125 15.88 3.82 7.21
N ARG A 126 16.51 4.92 6.79
CA ARG A 126 16.92 6.01 7.69
C ARG A 126 16.84 7.34 6.98
N PHE A 127 16.32 8.34 7.68
CA PHE A 127 16.37 9.72 7.21
C PHE A 127 17.59 10.44 7.77
N LEU A 128 18.26 11.21 6.90
CA LEU A 128 19.41 12.03 7.25
C LEU A 128 19.17 13.47 6.80
N ASP A 129 19.76 14.40 7.57
CA ASP A 129 19.80 15.82 7.23
C ASP A 129 20.97 16.14 6.27
N ASN A 130 21.12 17.42 5.92
CA ASN A 130 22.21 17.91 5.08
C ASN A 130 23.60 17.65 5.67
N ASN A 131 23.71 17.54 6.98
CA ASN A 131 24.96 17.27 7.71
C ASN A 131 25.21 15.77 7.93
N LYS A 132 24.46 14.91 7.23
CA LYS A 132 24.53 13.43 7.36
C LYS A 132 24.21 12.92 8.77
N LYS A 133 23.48 13.69 9.57
CA LYS A 133 22.99 13.26 10.89
C LYS A 133 21.62 12.59 10.75
N PHE A 134 21.41 11.53 11.55
CA PHE A 134 20.12 10.85 11.58
C PHE A 134 19.02 11.76 12.12
N ILE A 135 17.93 11.83 11.41
CA ILE A 135 16.73 12.52 11.83
C ILE A 135 15.92 11.55 12.69
N LYS A 136 15.91 11.77 14.00
CA LYS A 136 15.01 11.08 14.94
C LYS A 136 13.99 12.07 15.46
N ILE A 137 12.74 11.90 15.09
CA ILE A 137 11.63 12.68 15.65
C ILE A 137 10.85 11.74 16.58
N LYS A 138 10.83 12.10 17.85
CA LYS A 138 10.04 11.40 18.87
C LYS A 138 8.55 11.66 18.68
#